data_f6c128e06b468c1e346564cfb458cc77
#
_entry.id   f6c128e06b468c1e346564cfb458cc77
#
_cell.length_a   1.000
_cell.length_b   1.000
_cell.length_c   1.000
_cell.angle_alpha   90.00
_cell.angle_beta   90.00
_cell.angle_gamma   90.00
#
_symmetry.space_group_name_H-M   'P 1'
#
loop_
_entity.id
_entity.type
_entity.pdbx_description
1 polymer ?
#
loop_
_entity_poly.entity_id
_entity_poly.type
_entity_poly.pdbx_seq_one_letter_code
_entity_poly.pdbx_strand_id
1 'polypeptide(L)'
;MINLVSLFRPKQSNKQPEWFLCHKKKGLYHHQQFHRIDEKQYQMLVLFSKSNGEVITKDTILDTIWQGKIVTEDAVYVLINGLRKLLNDIAKDPKFILTVSGKGYRWVYEDLAYQKANNPNYSFLFMGVFVLLILTVSVWQLSNRKESNLTEIQREQFSKAHYILNNQSENSEHAVTILRQLLLQTPSYEPAHEALIDALFNKATNQGFSDEVLVDEIKKRLDAALKVNPDNLIFNYFQARTAFLVDWHFDKANKHFQKALPNVQAHNHYGQFLLAMRDFEGALYHTKQYQYLDADGYSSESAAWVYMMSANRKQAIIELEKLKPYSDDSFYYHVCLQALYEQVGEEHKSFSELIWLMRAVDYDQNDIDEITDFFQQNGLKGAYSWLLLVDKKPLNIGQYEAPLSLARYADYIGEHTLAVSYLNAAKKQKQLATLWVAADPKFKPLYQNSAFKEFLASINLSL
;
A
#
# COMPACT_ATOMS: atom_id res chain seq x y z
N MET A 1 9.87 22.49 25.50
CA MET A 1 9.12 21.92 26.64
C MET A 1 7.99 21.08 26.10
N ILE A 2 8.02 19.79 26.40
CA ILE A 2 7.08 18.79 25.89
C ILE A 2 5.77 18.99 26.63
N ASN A 3 4.68 19.35 25.92
CA ASN A 3 3.33 19.39 26.52
C ASN A 3 2.86 17.95 26.79
N LEU A 4 3.17 17.45 27.97
CA LEU A 4 2.69 16.21 28.52
C LEU A 4 1.41 16.51 29.29
N VAL A 5 0.25 16.12 28.73
CA VAL A 5 -1.01 16.12 29.47
C VAL A 5 -1.07 14.81 30.23
N SER A 6 -1.01 14.88 31.57
CA SER A 6 -1.18 13.68 32.41
C SER A 6 -2.64 13.25 32.34
N LEU A 7 -2.89 12.04 31.85
CA LEU A 7 -4.20 11.39 31.99
C LEU A 7 -4.48 10.98 33.45
N PHE A 8 -3.45 11.05 34.30
CA PHE A 8 -3.46 10.41 35.60
C PHE A 8 -2.73 11.26 36.64
N ARG A 9 -3.42 12.16 37.35
CA ARG A 9 -2.89 12.81 38.56
C ARG A 9 -3.71 12.41 39.77
N PRO A 10 -3.11 11.79 40.79
CA PRO A 10 -3.72 11.68 42.10
C PRO A 10 -3.92 13.09 42.69
N LYS A 11 -5.09 13.36 43.25
CA LYS A 11 -5.29 14.51 44.11
C LYS A 11 -4.31 14.41 45.29
N GLN A 12 -3.26 15.24 45.25
CA GLN A 12 -2.27 15.34 46.31
C GLN A 12 -1.27 14.16 46.43
N SER A 13 -0.34 14.02 45.47
CA SER A 13 0.98 13.48 45.78
C SER A 13 2.01 14.04 44.79
N ASN A 14 3.20 14.37 45.28
CA ASN A 14 4.38 14.81 44.50
C ASN A 14 5.00 13.70 43.63
N LYS A 15 4.28 12.62 43.35
CA LYS A 15 4.73 11.52 42.48
C LYS A 15 4.25 11.75 41.05
N GLN A 16 5.14 11.54 40.08
CA GLN A 16 4.78 11.55 38.67
C GLN A 16 3.69 10.50 38.39
N PRO A 17 2.70 10.79 37.53
CA PRO A 17 1.66 9.83 37.20
C PRO A 17 2.25 8.58 36.56
N GLU A 18 1.75 7.42 36.95
CA GLU A 18 2.19 6.12 36.44
C GLU A 18 1.96 5.99 34.92
N TRP A 19 0.84 6.53 34.45
CA TRP A 19 0.44 6.55 33.05
C TRP A 19 0.17 7.98 32.57
N PHE A 20 0.62 8.35 31.36
CA PHE A 20 0.24 9.61 30.75
C PHE A 20 0.21 9.56 29.21
N LEU A 21 -0.76 10.26 28.61
CA LEU A 21 -0.95 10.35 27.16
C LEU A 21 -0.09 11.46 26.56
N CYS A 22 0.72 11.13 25.56
CA CYS A 22 1.54 12.08 24.83
C CYS A 22 0.86 12.46 23.52
N HIS A 23 0.30 13.68 23.45
CA HIS A 23 -0.38 14.17 22.25
C HIS A 23 0.57 14.38 21.07
N LYS A 24 1.82 14.78 21.30
CA LYS A 24 2.80 15.01 20.24
C LYS A 24 3.22 13.72 19.53
N LYS A 25 3.35 12.62 20.27
CA LYS A 25 3.75 11.32 19.74
C LYS A 25 2.57 10.38 19.53
N LYS A 26 1.33 10.82 19.86
CA LYS A 26 0.11 10.01 19.83
C LYS A 26 0.34 8.62 20.46
N GLY A 27 0.82 8.61 21.71
CA GLY A 27 1.21 7.39 22.40
C GLY A 27 1.07 7.51 23.91
N LEU A 28 1.26 6.42 24.61
CA LEU A 28 1.08 6.29 26.05
C LEU A 28 2.43 6.04 26.73
N TYR A 29 2.71 6.72 27.83
CA TYR A 29 3.86 6.43 28.69
C TYR A 29 3.43 5.70 29.95
N HIS A 30 4.20 4.67 30.32
CA HIS A 30 4.09 3.94 31.57
C HIS A 30 5.50 3.84 32.19
N HIS A 31 5.68 4.33 33.40
CA HIS A 31 6.99 4.37 34.08
C HIS A 31 8.13 4.89 33.18
N GLN A 32 7.90 6.00 32.47
CA GLN A 32 8.81 6.63 31.50
C GLN A 32 9.07 5.82 30.20
N GLN A 33 8.54 4.62 30.07
CA GLN A 33 8.62 3.83 28.84
C GLN A 33 7.50 4.23 27.89
N PHE A 34 7.84 4.49 26.63
CA PHE A 34 6.86 4.86 25.61
C PHE A 34 6.24 3.63 24.97
N HIS A 35 4.90 3.57 24.97
CA HIS A 35 4.10 2.57 24.28
C HIS A 35 3.41 3.21 23.09
N ARG A 36 3.75 2.72 21.90
CA ARG A 36 3.06 3.14 20.68
C ARG A 36 1.66 2.53 20.67
N ILE A 37 0.67 3.37 20.34
CA ILE A 37 -0.73 2.98 20.21
C ILE A 37 -1.23 3.36 18.82
N ASP A 38 -2.26 2.66 18.34
CA ASP A 38 -2.89 3.03 17.08
C ASP A 38 -3.77 4.29 17.22
N GLU A 39 -4.12 4.88 16.08
CA GLU A 39 -4.88 6.14 16.04
C GLU A 39 -6.25 6.02 16.74
N LYS A 40 -6.94 4.89 16.61
CA LYS A 40 -8.24 4.67 17.25
C LYS A 40 -8.12 4.50 18.76
N GLN A 41 -7.09 3.78 19.22
CA GLN A 41 -6.75 3.68 20.64
C GLN A 41 -6.42 5.06 21.22
N TYR A 42 -5.65 5.87 20.50
CA TYR A 42 -5.36 7.24 20.89
C TYR A 42 -6.64 8.09 20.97
N GLN A 43 -7.49 8.06 19.95
CA GLN A 43 -8.75 8.80 19.92
C GLN A 43 -9.69 8.38 21.06
N MET A 44 -9.76 7.08 21.37
CA MET A 44 -10.56 6.57 22.48
C MET A 44 -10.04 7.06 23.84
N LEU A 45 -8.73 7.09 24.07
CA LEU A 45 -8.13 7.64 25.27
C LEU A 45 -8.38 9.15 25.41
N VAL A 46 -8.33 9.89 24.29
CA VAL A 46 -8.71 11.30 24.27
C VAL A 46 -10.21 11.49 24.60
N LEU A 47 -11.08 10.62 24.07
CA LEU A 47 -12.51 10.65 24.35
C LEU A 47 -12.78 10.36 25.83
N PHE A 48 -12.13 9.35 26.43
CA PHE A 48 -12.20 9.09 27.85
C PHE A 48 -11.69 10.25 28.70
N SER A 49 -10.61 10.91 28.30
CA SER A 49 -10.07 12.08 29.03
C SER A 49 -11.04 13.27 29.07
N LYS A 50 -11.91 13.38 28.07
CA LYS A 50 -12.93 14.43 27.98
C LYS A 50 -14.24 14.10 28.66
N SER A 51 -14.50 12.82 28.95
CA SER A 51 -15.78 12.35 29.50
C SER A 51 -15.97 12.66 30.99
N ASN A 52 -14.93 13.12 31.69
CA ASN A 52 -14.95 13.39 33.13
C ASN A 52 -15.50 12.22 33.99
N GLY A 53 -15.26 10.98 33.55
CA GLY A 53 -15.75 9.79 34.21
C GLY A 53 -17.23 9.45 33.95
N GLU A 54 -17.86 10.11 32.99
CA GLU A 54 -19.22 9.76 32.54
C GLU A 54 -19.22 8.57 31.59
N VAL A 55 -20.38 7.93 31.43
CA VAL A 55 -20.55 6.79 30.51
C VAL A 55 -20.60 7.31 29.08
N ILE A 56 -19.71 6.81 28.24
CA ILE A 56 -19.72 7.07 26.79
C ILE A 56 -20.48 5.95 26.12
N THR A 57 -21.55 6.26 25.39
CA THR A 57 -22.35 5.26 24.69
C THR A 57 -21.60 4.66 23.50
N LYS A 58 -21.97 3.45 23.07
CA LYS A 58 -21.39 2.84 21.90
C LYS A 58 -21.57 3.67 20.63
N ASP A 59 -22.75 4.26 20.46
CA ASP A 59 -23.07 5.15 19.34
C ASP A 59 -22.14 6.37 19.33
N THR A 60 -21.97 7.03 20.50
CA THR A 60 -21.02 8.15 20.61
C THR A 60 -19.58 7.75 20.24
N ILE A 61 -19.16 6.55 20.63
CA ILE A 61 -17.83 6.00 20.29
C ILE A 61 -17.73 5.78 18.77
N LEU A 62 -18.75 5.15 18.18
CA LEU A 62 -18.81 4.89 16.74
C LEU A 62 -18.75 6.20 15.94
N ASP A 63 -19.60 7.15 16.27
CA ASP A 63 -19.69 8.44 15.58
C ASP A 63 -18.39 9.25 15.70
N THR A 64 -17.75 9.21 16.88
CA THR A 64 -16.54 10.00 17.13
C THR A 64 -15.28 9.39 16.51
N ILE A 65 -15.13 8.07 16.58
CA ILE A 65 -13.88 7.39 16.18
C ILE A 65 -13.93 6.91 14.75
N TRP A 66 -15.09 6.53 14.21
CA TRP A 66 -15.23 6.06 12.84
C TRP A 66 -15.81 7.11 11.88
N GLN A 67 -16.29 8.27 12.38
CA GLN A 67 -16.67 9.47 11.59
C GLN A 67 -17.51 9.15 10.33
N GLY A 68 -18.63 8.44 10.52
CA GLY A 68 -19.57 8.14 9.42
C GLY A 68 -19.24 6.89 8.59
N LYS A 69 -18.20 6.13 8.94
CA LYS A 69 -17.99 4.80 8.36
C LYS A 69 -18.96 3.81 8.97
N ILE A 70 -19.61 3.00 8.15
CA ILE A 70 -20.51 1.94 8.61
C ILE A 70 -19.68 0.81 9.20
N VAL A 71 -19.68 0.68 10.53
CA VAL A 71 -19.02 -0.40 11.27
C VAL A 71 -19.98 -0.96 12.31
N THR A 72 -19.80 -2.24 12.67
CA THR A 72 -20.63 -2.90 13.68
C THR A 72 -20.14 -2.54 15.10
N GLU A 73 -20.99 -2.73 16.11
CA GLU A 73 -20.62 -2.57 17.53
C GLU A 73 -19.41 -3.42 17.94
N ASP A 74 -19.14 -4.51 17.24
CA ASP A 74 -17.97 -5.36 17.48
C ASP A 74 -16.65 -4.60 17.33
N ALA A 75 -16.61 -3.56 16.45
CA ALA A 75 -15.43 -2.72 16.30
C ALA A 75 -15.10 -1.96 17.59
N VAL A 76 -16.12 -1.51 18.32
CA VAL A 76 -15.97 -0.89 19.66
C VAL A 76 -15.43 -1.90 20.65
N TYR A 77 -15.98 -3.12 20.65
CA TYR A 77 -15.53 -4.19 21.53
C TYR A 77 -14.06 -4.56 21.31
N VAL A 78 -13.64 -4.68 20.04
CA VAL A 78 -12.23 -4.95 19.69
C VAL A 78 -11.32 -3.81 20.15
N LEU A 79 -11.72 -2.55 19.94
CA LEU A 79 -10.97 -1.37 20.37
C LEU A 79 -10.79 -1.34 21.90
N ILE A 80 -11.86 -1.57 22.66
CA ILE A 80 -11.83 -1.60 24.13
C ILE A 80 -10.96 -2.75 24.65
N ASN A 81 -11.05 -3.93 24.04
CA ASN A 81 -10.20 -5.06 24.42
C ASN A 81 -8.73 -4.80 24.11
N GLY A 82 -8.42 -4.13 22.99
CA GLY A 82 -7.06 -3.68 22.67
C GLY A 82 -6.51 -2.72 23.73
N LEU A 83 -7.31 -1.76 24.17
CA LEU A 83 -6.93 -0.84 25.25
C LEU A 83 -6.77 -1.55 26.59
N ARG A 84 -7.65 -2.48 26.95
CA ARG A 84 -7.51 -3.27 28.19
C ARG A 84 -6.21 -4.06 28.19
N LYS A 85 -5.89 -4.72 27.08
CA LYS A 85 -4.63 -5.46 26.95
C LYS A 85 -3.41 -4.54 27.12
N LEU A 86 -3.46 -3.35 26.54
CA LEU A 86 -2.40 -2.34 26.66
C LEU A 86 -2.22 -1.86 28.11
N LEU A 87 -3.33 -1.60 28.82
CA LEU A 87 -3.37 -1.08 30.17
C LEU A 87 -3.25 -2.17 31.25
N ASN A 88 -3.17 -3.43 30.85
CA ASN A 88 -3.24 -4.59 31.74
C ASN A 88 -4.52 -4.58 32.62
N ASP A 89 -5.65 -4.21 32.00
CA ASP A 89 -6.96 -4.04 32.64
C ASP A 89 -7.84 -5.28 32.42
N ILE A 90 -8.54 -5.74 33.44
CA ILE A 90 -9.35 -6.96 33.41
C ILE A 90 -10.82 -6.58 33.47
N ALA A 91 -11.64 -7.03 32.52
CA ALA A 91 -13.07 -6.68 32.44
C ALA A 91 -13.90 -7.06 33.68
N LYS A 92 -13.51 -8.10 34.41
CA LYS A 92 -14.19 -8.57 35.66
C LYS A 92 -13.80 -7.77 36.91
N ASP A 93 -12.60 -7.14 36.89
CA ASP A 93 -12.09 -6.28 37.95
C ASP A 93 -11.41 -5.05 37.30
N PRO A 94 -12.22 -4.12 36.78
CA PRO A 94 -11.73 -3.04 35.92
C PRO A 94 -11.05 -1.95 36.75
N LYS A 95 -9.76 -1.68 36.45
CA LYS A 95 -9.00 -0.58 37.05
C LYS A 95 -9.09 0.71 36.21
N PHE A 96 -9.32 0.59 34.91
CA PHE A 96 -9.34 1.70 33.97
C PHE A 96 -10.66 1.84 33.22
N ILE A 97 -11.20 0.75 32.65
CA ILE A 97 -12.37 0.80 31.75
C ILE A 97 -13.49 -0.08 32.30
N LEU A 98 -14.51 0.54 32.88
CA LEU A 98 -15.72 -0.16 33.33
C LEU A 98 -16.69 -0.33 32.15
N THR A 99 -17.15 -1.56 31.91
CA THR A 99 -18.28 -1.82 31.01
C THR A 99 -19.59 -1.55 31.76
N VAL A 100 -20.41 -0.66 31.23
CA VAL A 100 -21.77 -0.42 31.71
C VAL A 100 -22.72 -1.16 30.79
N SER A 101 -23.24 -2.28 31.27
CA SER A 101 -24.08 -3.19 30.48
C SER A 101 -25.24 -2.44 29.79
N GLY A 102 -25.40 -2.69 28.49
CA GLY A 102 -26.44 -2.08 27.65
C GLY A 102 -26.26 -0.58 27.36
N LYS A 103 -25.24 0.09 27.93
CA LYS A 103 -25.06 1.55 27.76
C LYS A 103 -23.75 1.91 27.05
N GLY A 104 -22.61 1.33 27.45
CA GLY A 104 -21.31 1.69 26.88
C GLY A 104 -20.15 1.49 27.86
N TYR A 105 -19.20 2.42 27.86
CA TYR A 105 -17.97 2.31 28.63
C TYR A 105 -17.70 3.58 29.43
N ARG A 106 -17.11 3.42 30.62
CA ARG A 106 -16.76 4.51 31.52
C ARG A 106 -15.31 4.38 31.98
N TRP A 107 -14.58 5.48 31.98
CA TRP A 107 -13.26 5.55 32.57
C TRP A 107 -13.39 5.66 34.09
N VAL A 108 -12.77 4.77 34.84
CA VAL A 108 -12.91 4.67 36.31
C VAL A 108 -11.61 4.91 37.06
N TYR A 109 -10.48 5.07 36.37
CA TYR A 109 -9.24 5.37 37.04
C TYR A 109 -9.31 6.81 37.61
N GLU A 110 -9.24 6.91 38.96
CA GLU A 110 -9.31 8.19 39.65
C GLU A 110 -8.05 8.98 39.39
N ASP A 111 -8.03 9.82 38.38
CA ASP A 111 -7.22 11.03 38.27
C ASP A 111 -7.26 11.66 36.88
N LEU A 112 -8.42 12.13 36.50
CA LEU A 112 -8.57 13.05 35.40
C LEU A 112 -8.92 14.46 35.94
N ALA A 113 -7.93 15.15 36.49
CA ALA A 113 -8.08 16.56 36.80
C ALA A 113 -7.45 17.43 35.70
N TYR A 114 -8.30 18.04 34.92
CA TYR A 114 -7.95 19.17 34.05
C TYR A 114 -7.59 20.36 34.94
N GLN A 115 -6.31 20.69 35.09
CA GLN A 115 -5.90 21.95 35.68
C GLN A 115 -5.79 23.03 34.62
N LYS A 116 -6.74 23.96 34.66
CA LYS A 116 -6.60 25.30 34.07
C LYS A 116 -5.41 25.98 34.74
N ALA A 117 -4.34 26.18 34.05
CA ALA A 117 -3.18 26.92 34.58
C ALA A 117 -3.56 28.37 34.77
N ASN A 118 -3.65 28.81 36.04
CA ASN A 118 -3.65 30.22 36.38
C ASN A 118 -2.20 30.72 36.30
N ASN A 119 -1.90 31.54 35.30
CA ASN A 119 -0.70 32.36 35.26
C ASN A 119 -1.06 33.84 35.41
N PRO A 120 -0.32 34.61 36.24
CA PRO A 120 -0.61 35.99 36.46
C PRO A 120 -0.14 36.90 35.31
N ASN A 121 -1.03 37.74 34.88
CA ASN A 121 -0.90 39.05 34.27
C ASN A 121 0.36 39.48 33.48
N TYR A 122 0.68 38.74 32.40
CA TYR A 122 1.35 39.33 31.24
C TYR A 122 0.48 39.25 29.97
N SER A 123 -0.82 39.08 30.13
CA SER A 123 -1.71 38.65 29.04
C SER A 123 -2.04 39.75 28.01
N PHE A 124 -1.90 41.03 28.31
CA PHE A 124 -2.27 42.07 27.35
C PHE A 124 -1.24 42.37 26.28
N LEU A 125 0.06 42.27 26.60
CA LEU A 125 1.13 42.49 25.60
C LEU A 125 1.33 41.24 24.70
N PHE A 126 1.26 40.05 25.28
CA PHE A 126 1.36 38.79 24.51
C PHE A 126 0.09 38.51 23.70
N MET A 127 -1.09 38.91 24.14
CA MET A 127 -2.33 38.74 23.38
C MET A 127 -2.34 39.66 22.14
N GLY A 128 -1.79 40.86 22.20
CA GLY A 128 -1.61 41.73 21.03
C GLY A 128 -0.65 41.12 19.98
N VAL A 129 0.50 40.62 20.42
CA VAL A 129 1.49 39.97 19.55
C VAL A 129 0.97 38.63 19.04
N PHE A 130 0.23 37.87 19.86
CA PHE A 130 -0.35 36.59 19.46
C PHE A 130 -1.51 36.74 18.49
N VAL A 131 -2.36 37.74 18.66
CA VAL A 131 -3.42 38.12 17.70
C VAL A 131 -2.82 38.64 16.40
N LEU A 132 -1.74 39.42 16.46
CA LEU A 132 -1.01 39.86 15.26
C LEU A 132 -0.32 38.69 14.53
N LEU A 133 0.26 37.73 15.28
CA LEU A 133 0.82 36.50 14.75
C LEU A 133 -0.27 35.56 14.16
N ILE A 134 -1.42 35.44 14.82
CA ILE A 134 -2.57 34.71 14.28
C ILE A 134 -3.11 35.41 13.03
N LEU A 135 -3.21 36.72 13.03
CA LEU A 135 -3.63 37.48 11.86
C LEU A 135 -2.62 37.40 10.73
N THR A 136 -1.33 37.49 11.00
CA THR A 136 -0.29 37.31 9.97
C THR A 136 -0.21 35.87 9.46
N VAL A 137 -0.34 34.86 10.32
CA VAL A 137 -0.42 33.45 9.94
C VAL A 137 -1.75 33.16 9.23
N SER A 138 -2.85 33.74 9.66
CA SER A 138 -4.14 33.60 8.97
C SER A 138 -4.16 34.33 7.62
N VAL A 139 -3.59 35.51 7.53
CA VAL A 139 -3.40 36.24 6.27
C VAL A 139 -2.38 35.51 5.37
N TRP A 140 -1.32 34.96 5.94
CA TRP A 140 -0.37 34.11 5.22
C TRP A 140 -1.00 32.79 4.78
N GLN A 141 -1.82 32.12 5.62
CA GLN A 141 -2.60 30.93 5.25
C GLN A 141 -3.72 31.26 4.25
N LEU A 142 -4.39 32.40 4.37
CA LEU A 142 -5.37 32.89 3.39
C LEU A 142 -4.70 33.33 2.09
N SER A 143 -3.50 33.91 2.17
CA SER A 143 -2.68 34.29 1.01
C SER A 143 -2.02 33.08 0.35
N ASN A 144 -1.68 32.03 1.11
CA ASN A 144 -1.13 30.76 0.61
C ASN A 144 -2.19 29.69 0.35
N ARG A 145 -3.44 29.86 0.80
CA ARG A 145 -4.59 29.22 0.16
C ARG A 145 -4.85 29.93 -1.18
N LYS A 146 -3.97 29.72 -2.13
CA LYS A 146 -4.37 29.63 -3.52
C LYS A 146 -5.20 28.35 -3.69
N GLU A 147 -6.35 28.24 -3.02
CA GLU A 147 -7.47 27.58 -3.64
C GLU A 147 -7.62 28.31 -4.96
N SER A 148 -7.24 27.65 -6.03
CA SER A 148 -7.54 28.15 -7.36
C SER A 148 -9.05 28.34 -7.36
N ASN A 149 -9.50 29.60 -7.31
CA ASN A 149 -10.93 29.94 -7.37
C ASN A 149 -11.38 29.52 -8.78
N LEU A 150 -11.64 28.21 -8.93
CA LEU A 150 -12.22 27.68 -10.15
C LEU A 150 -13.58 28.33 -10.36
N THR A 151 -13.83 28.79 -11.57
CA THR A 151 -15.17 29.12 -11.99
C THR A 151 -16.08 27.90 -11.91
N GLU A 152 -17.37 28.09 -11.90
CA GLU A 152 -18.35 26.99 -11.88
C GLU A 152 -18.13 26.05 -13.07
N ILE A 153 -17.88 26.59 -14.25
CA ILE A 153 -17.57 25.81 -15.48
C ILE A 153 -16.31 24.96 -15.29
N GLN A 154 -15.25 25.50 -14.70
CA GLN A 154 -14.01 24.78 -14.47
C GLN A 154 -14.17 23.65 -13.44
N ARG A 155 -14.99 23.87 -12.39
CA ARG A 155 -15.34 22.78 -11.43
C ARG A 155 -16.15 21.68 -12.12
N GLU A 156 -17.10 22.04 -12.95
CA GLU A 156 -17.86 21.06 -13.73
C GLU A 156 -16.96 20.26 -14.68
N GLN A 157 -16.03 20.90 -15.37
CA GLN A 157 -15.05 20.24 -16.23
C GLN A 157 -14.19 19.25 -15.44
N PHE A 158 -13.67 19.65 -14.27
CA PHE A 158 -12.89 18.77 -13.41
C PHE A 158 -13.73 17.58 -12.90
N SER A 159 -14.95 17.84 -12.41
CA SER A 159 -15.86 16.79 -11.93
C SER A 159 -16.22 15.79 -13.02
N LYS A 160 -16.46 16.29 -14.24
CA LYS A 160 -16.71 15.43 -15.41
C LYS A 160 -15.51 14.55 -15.75
N ALA A 161 -14.30 15.11 -15.79
CA ALA A 161 -13.10 14.34 -16.05
C ALA A 161 -12.87 13.27 -14.98
N HIS A 162 -13.02 13.64 -13.71
CA HIS A 162 -12.89 12.72 -12.57
C HIS A 162 -13.94 11.59 -12.61
N TYR A 163 -15.19 11.91 -12.96
CA TYR A 163 -16.23 10.89 -13.13
C TYR A 163 -15.90 9.91 -14.25
N ILE A 164 -15.41 10.39 -15.40
CA ILE A 164 -15.00 9.53 -16.52
C ILE A 164 -13.88 8.60 -16.11
N LEU A 165 -12.84 9.10 -15.44
CA LEU A 165 -11.70 8.30 -15.00
C LEU A 165 -12.11 7.19 -14.02
N ASN A 166 -13.07 7.45 -13.15
CA ASN A 166 -13.50 6.48 -12.13
C ASN A 166 -14.56 5.48 -12.62
N ASN A 167 -15.33 5.80 -13.67
CA ASN A 167 -16.50 5.01 -14.05
C ASN A 167 -16.54 4.58 -15.52
N GLN A 168 -15.66 5.12 -16.37
CA GLN A 168 -15.70 4.92 -17.84
C GLN A 168 -14.27 4.81 -18.39
N SER A 169 -13.55 3.75 -18.03
CA SER A 169 -12.13 3.57 -18.39
C SER A 169 -11.87 3.65 -19.91
N GLU A 170 -12.81 3.18 -20.73
CA GLU A 170 -12.75 3.27 -22.20
C GLU A 170 -12.77 4.71 -22.75
N ASN A 171 -13.28 5.66 -21.96
CA ASN A 171 -13.33 7.09 -22.31
C ASN A 171 -12.20 7.92 -21.65
N SER A 172 -11.19 7.28 -21.10
CA SER A 172 -10.09 7.96 -20.37
C SER A 172 -9.37 9.03 -21.19
N GLU A 173 -9.22 8.86 -22.51
CA GLU A 173 -8.63 9.88 -23.40
C GLU A 173 -9.45 11.19 -23.44
N HIS A 174 -10.77 11.09 -23.32
CA HIS A 174 -11.61 12.29 -23.24
C HIS A 174 -11.38 13.03 -21.93
N ALA A 175 -11.25 12.31 -20.81
CA ALA A 175 -10.90 12.91 -19.53
C ALA A 175 -9.52 13.59 -19.55
N VAL A 176 -8.52 12.93 -20.13
CA VAL A 176 -7.16 13.49 -20.33
C VAL A 176 -7.23 14.81 -21.11
N THR A 177 -8.06 14.84 -22.17
CA THR A 177 -8.25 16.07 -22.97
C THR A 177 -8.87 17.20 -22.15
N ILE A 178 -9.91 16.90 -21.37
CA ILE A 178 -10.55 17.90 -20.50
C ILE A 178 -9.53 18.43 -19.46
N LEU A 179 -8.77 17.56 -18.82
CA LEU A 179 -7.78 17.95 -17.79
C LEU A 179 -6.64 18.80 -18.39
N ARG A 180 -6.16 18.47 -19.59
CA ARG A 180 -5.16 19.29 -20.30
C ARG A 180 -5.71 20.70 -20.60
N GLN A 181 -6.96 20.80 -21.09
CA GLN A 181 -7.60 22.11 -21.36
C GLN A 181 -7.82 22.90 -20.07
N LEU A 182 -8.26 22.25 -18.99
CA LEU A 182 -8.42 22.89 -17.69
C LEU A 182 -7.10 23.46 -17.16
N LEU A 183 -6.01 22.69 -17.28
CA LEU A 183 -4.68 23.11 -16.82
C LEU A 183 -4.05 24.23 -17.64
N LEU A 184 -4.47 24.44 -18.89
CA LEU A 184 -4.11 25.64 -19.66
C LEU A 184 -4.70 26.91 -19.04
N GLN A 185 -5.88 26.81 -18.45
CA GLN A 185 -6.58 27.94 -17.80
C GLN A 185 -6.23 28.08 -16.31
N THR A 186 -5.90 26.98 -15.66
CA THR A 186 -5.62 26.87 -14.22
C THR A 186 -4.32 26.11 -13.94
N PRO A 187 -3.15 26.67 -14.32
CA PRO A 187 -1.87 25.95 -14.26
C PRO A 187 -1.42 25.55 -12.84
N SER A 188 -2.00 26.15 -11.79
CA SER A 188 -1.65 25.85 -10.40
C SER A 188 -2.65 24.94 -9.69
N TYR A 189 -3.63 24.37 -10.39
CA TYR A 189 -4.65 23.52 -9.78
C TYR A 189 -4.12 22.10 -9.58
N GLU A 190 -3.56 21.81 -8.40
CA GLU A 190 -2.94 20.54 -8.08
C GLU A 190 -3.85 19.32 -8.31
N PRO A 191 -5.15 19.30 -7.93
CA PRO A 191 -6.00 18.13 -8.15
C PRO A 191 -6.13 17.73 -9.64
N ALA A 192 -6.11 18.71 -10.55
CA ALA A 192 -6.12 18.37 -11.99
C ALA A 192 -4.77 17.83 -12.49
N HIS A 193 -3.65 18.27 -11.91
CA HIS A 193 -2.35 17.66 -12.18
C HIS A 193 -2.29 16.23 -11.66
N GLU A 194 -2.76 15.96 -10.45
CA GLU A 194 -2.82 14.63 -9.86
C GLU A 194 -3.66 13.68 -10.74
N ALA A 195 -4.89 14.08 -11.08
CA ALA A 195 -5.78 13.28 -11.92
C ALA A 195 -5.20 13.02 -13.32
N LEU A 196 -4.54 14.03 -13.93
CA LEU A 196 -3.92 13.87 -15.22
C LEU A 196 -2.71 12.93 -15.18
N ILE A 197 -1.83 13.08 -14.18
CA ILE A 197 -0.68 12.19 -14.00
C ILE A 197 -1.15 10.76 -13.75
N ASP A 198 -2.17 10.55 -12.92
CA ASP A 198 -2.74 9.23 -12.67
C ASP A 198 -3.27 8.59 -13.96
N ALA A 199 -4.06 9.31 -14.75
CA ALA A 199 -4.60 8.81 -16.02
C ALA A 199 -3.48 8.45 -17.02
N LEU A 200 -2.47 9.33 -17.17
CA LEU A 200 -1.33 9.08 -18.06
C LEU A 200 -0.49 7.89 -17.57
N PHE A 201 -0.30 7.77 -16.26
CA PHE A 201 0.48 6.69 -15.67
C PHE A 201 -0.23 5.33 -15.83
N ASN A 202 -1.54 5.28 -15.64
CA ASN A 202 -2.34 4.09 -15.88
C ASN A 202 -2.27 3.64 -17.34
N LYS A 203 -2.38 4.59 -18.27
CA LYS A 203 -2.19 4.31 -19.69
C LYS A 203 -0.79 3.75 -19.99
N ALA A 204 0.26 4.38 -19.45
CA ALA A 204 1.64 3.93 -19.64
C ALA A 204 1.88 2.54 -19.05
N THR A 205 1.28 2.24 -17.89
CA THR A 205 1.37 0.93 -17.23
C THR A 205 0.73 -0.16 -18.10
N ASN A 206 -0.46 0.10 -18.66
CA ASN A 206 -1.15 -0.83 -19.55
C ASN A 206 -0.37 -1.13 -20.85
N GLN A 207 0.48 -0.20 -21.26
CA GLN A 207 1.37 -0.34 -22.43
C GLN A 207 2.79 -0.84 -22.06
N GLY A 208 3.01 -1.27 -20.80
CA GLY A 208 4.33 -1.68 -20.32
C GLY A 208 5.39 -0.59 -20.41
N PHE A 209 4.99 0.70 -20.35
CA PHE A 209 5.86 1.87 -20.50
C PHE A 209 6.62 1.92 -21.84
N SER A 210 6.07 1.34 -22.89
CA SER A 210 6.70 1.30 -24.23
C SER A 210 6.58 2.61 -25.02
N ASP A 211 5.59 3.45 -24.70
CA ASP A 211 5.41 4.78 -25.31
C ASP A 211 6.35 5.80 -24.65
N GLU A 212 7.52 6.03 -25.28
CA GLU A 212 8.53 6.97 -24.77
C GLU A 212 8.02 8.41 -24.68
N VAL A 213 7.13 8.84 -25.56
CA VAL A 213 6.56 10.20 -25.55
C VAL A 213 5.66 10.38 -24.34
N LEU A 214 4.82 9.40 -24.04
CA LEU A 214 3.94 9.40 -22.89
C LEU A 214 4.74 9.37 -21.58
N VAL A 215 5.77 8.53 -21.51
CA VAL A 215 6.67 8.44 -20.36
C VAL A 215 7.40 9.77 -20.13
N ASP A 216 7.87 10.42 -21.17
CA ASP A 216 8.56 11.71 -21.07
C ASP A 216 7.62 12.84 -20.62
N GLU A 217 6.35 12.83 -21.09
CA GLU A 217 5.32 13.75 -20.60
C GLU A 217 5.09 13.57 -19.09
N ILE A 218 4.94 12.33 -18.63
CA ILE A 218 4.75 12.02 -17.18
C ILE A 218 5.92 12.57 -16.38
N LYS A 219 7.16 12.30 -16.78
CA LYS A 219 8.37 12.77 -16.08
C LYS A 219 8.43 14.30 -16.01
N LYS A 220 8.18 14.99 -17.10
CA LYS A 220 8.18 16.46 -17.16
C LYS A 220 7.12 17.06 -16.23
N ARG A 221 5.92 16.47 -16.20
CA ARG A 221 4.84 16.91 -15.32
C ARG A 221 5.18 16.70 -13.85
N LEU A 222 5.72 15.54 -13.50
CA LEU A 222 6.15 15.23 -12.13
C LEU A 222 7.27 16.16 -11.67
N ASP A 223 8.27 16.40 -12.49
CA ASP A 223 9.37 17.31 -12.16
C ASP A 223 8.88 18.75 -11.96
N ALA A 224 7.94 19.21 -12.78
CA ALA A 224 7.33 20.53 -12.62
C ALA A 224 6.47 20.62 -11.34
N ALA A 225 5.64 19.62 -11.09
CA ALA A 225 4.77 19.56 -9.92
C ALA A 225 5.56 19.49 -8.60
N LEU A 226 6.61 18.66 -8.54
CA LEU A 226 7.47 18.51 -7.36
C LEU A 226 8.37 19.73 -7.10
N LYS A 227 8.66 20.56 -8.10
CA LYS A 227 9.32 21.86 -7.90
C LYS A 227 8.40 22.85 -7.15
N VAL A 228 7.09 22.78 -7.40
CA VAL A 228 6.10 23.64 -6.75
C VAL A 228 5.74 23.13 -5.38
N ASN A 229 5.47 21.83 -5.27
CA ASN A 229 5.10 21.18 -4.01
C ASN A 229 5.90 19.88 -3.81
N PRO A 230 7.13 19.97 -3.23
CA PRO A 230 8.03 18.81 -3.08
C PRO A 230 7.55 17.76 -2.08
N ASP A 231 6.57 18.09 -1.25
CA ASP A 231 6.02 17.20 -0.21
C ASP A 231 4.61 16.68 -0.54
N ASN A 232 4.09 16.96 -1.74
CA ASN A 232 2.82 16.38 -2.19
C ASN A 232 2.95 14.86 -2.27
N LEU A 233 2.05 14.14 -1.57
CA LEU A 233 2.10 12.69 -1.41
C LEU A 233 1.88 11.97 -2.75
N ILE A 234 0.95 12.46 -3.57
CA ILE A 234 0.58 11.84 -4.85
C ILE A 234 1.71 12.00 -5.87
N PHE A 235 2.30 13.20 -5.98
CA PHE A 235 3.43 13.41 -6.89
C PHE A 235 4.66 12.60 -6.47
N ASN A 236 4.94 12.51 -5.16
CA ASN A 236 6.00 11.63 -4.67
C ASN A 236 5.70 10.15 -4.96
N TYR A 237 4.46 9.71 -4.80
CA TYR A 237 4.04 8.36 -5.14
C TYR A 237 4.32 8.01 -6.62
N PHE A 238 3.89 8.85 -7.56
CA PHE A 238 4.15 8.62 -8.99
C PHE A 238 5.63 8.76 -9.36
N GLN A 239 6.36 9.68 -8.71
CA GLN A 239 7.80 9.80 -8.89
C GLN A 239 8.55 8.55 -8.43
N ALA A 240 8.13 7.96 -7.31
CA ALA A 240 8.69 6.71 -6.81
C ALA A 240 8.46 5.57 -7.81
N ARG A 241 7.24 5.42 -8.31
CA ARG A 241 6.89 4.39 -9.31
C ARG A 241 7.66 4.59 -10.61
N THR A 242 7.78 5.83 -11.09
CA THR A 242 8.57 6.15 -12.29
C THR A 242 10.03 5.78 -12.10
N ALA A 243 10.64 6.16 -10.98
CA ALA A 243 12.03 5.83 -10.68
C ALA A 243 12.25 4.30 -10.56
N PHE A 244 11.28 3.55 -10.02
CA PHE A 244 11.36 2.11 -9.86
C PHE A 244 11.12 1.37 -11.18
N LEU A 245 9.97 1.60 -11.82
CA LEU A 245 9.49 0.77 -12.94
C LEU A 245 10.12 1.17 -14.29
N VAL A 246 10.45 2.46 -14.45
CA VAL A 246 10.90 3.00 -15.73
C VAL A 246 12.41 3.26 -15.73
N ASP A 247 12.91 3.97 -14.70
CA ASP A 247 14.31 4.41 -14.67
C ASP A 247 15.25 3.39 -14.02
N TRP A 248 14.71 2.44 -13.26
CA TRP A 248 15.44 1.47 -12.42
C TRP A 248 16.42 2.16 -11.47
N HIS A 249 16.00 3.31 -10.94
CA HIS A 249 16.76 4.15 -10.04
C HIS A 249 16.28 3.96 -8.59
N PHE A 250 16.73 2.90 -7.94
CA PHE A 250 16.15 2.37 -6.70
C PHE A 250 16.31 3.27 -5.49
N ASP A 251 17.45 3.96 -5.34
CA ASP A 251 17.62 4.95 -4.26
C ASP A 251 16.63 6.11 -4.36
N LYS A 252 16.42 6.61 -5.59
CA LYS A 252 15.42 7.66 -5.87
C LYS A 252 14.02 7.12 -5.58
N ALA A 253 13.69 5.91 -6.02
CA ALA A 253 12.41 5.28 -5.76
C ALA A 253 12.13 5.16 -4.26
N ASN A 254 13.08 4.62 -3.48
CA ASN A 254 12.97 4.47 -2.03
C ASN A 254 12.68 5.80 -1.33
N LYS A 255 13.46 6.85 -1.66
CA LYS A 255 13.29 8.19 -1.08
C LYS A 255 11.90 8.77 -1.34
N HIS A 256 11.39 8.61 -2.55
CA HIS A 256 10.08 9.13 -2.92
C HIS A 256 8.94 8.29 -2.36
N PHE A 257 9.07 6.95 -2.27
CA PHE A 257 8.09 6.12 -1.57
C PHE A 257 7.95 6.52 -0.09
N GLN A 258 9.08 6.76 0.62
CA GLN A 258 9.04 7.22 2.01
C GLN A 258 8.32 8.57 2.15
N LYS A 259 8.49 9.49 1.21
CA LYS A 259 7.79 10.77 1.17
C LYS A 259 6.30 10.63 0.84
N ALA A 260 5.93 9.63 0.07
CA ALA A 260 4.55 9.37 -0.32
C ALA A 260 3.69 8.80 0.83
N LEU A 261 4.31 8.28 1.89
CA LEU A 261 3.59 7.79 3.05
C LEU A 261 2.95 8.95 3.86
N PRO A 262 1.73 8.80 4.37
CA PRO A 262 0.93 7.57 4.53
C PRO A 262 -0.13 7.33 3.43
N ASN A 263 0.11 7.65 2.19
CA ASN A 263 -0.80 7.34 1.10
C ASN A 263 -1.04 5.82 1.01
N VAL A 264 -2.31 5.41 0.87
CA VAL A 264 -2.72 3.99 0.87
C VAL A 264 -2.06 3.23 -0.29
N GLN A 265 -2.11 3.78 -1.50
CA GLN A 265 -1.52 3.15 -2.69
C GLN A 265 0.02 3.12 -2.62
N ALA A 266 0.62 4.10 -1.92
CA ALA A 266 2.06 4.08 -1.67
C ALA A 266 2.47 2.88 -0.82
N HIS A 267 1.68 2.47 0.17
CA HIS A 267 1.96 1.24 0.94
C HIS A 267 2.00 0.00 0.04
N ASN A 268 1.02 -0.17 -0.87
CA ASN A 268 1.01 -1.31 -1.79
C ASN A 268 2.28 -1.35 -2.66
N HIS A 269 2.55 -0.28 -3.39
CA HIS A 269 3.66 -0.27 -4.36
C HIS A 269 5.04 -0.18 -3.69
N TYR A 270 5.11 0.41 -2.49
CA TYR A 270 6.35 0.37 -1.72
C TYR A 270 6.65 -1.04 -1.20
N GLY A 271 5.61 -1.79 -0.79
CA GLY A 271 5.77 -3.21 -0.46
C GLY A 271 6.31 -4.02 -1.65
N GLN A 272 5.80 -3.79 -2.86
CA GLN A 272 6.29 -4.44 -4.08
C GLN A 272 7.73 -4.03 -4.43
N PHE A 273 8.09 -2.76 -4.25
CA PHE A 273 9.47 -2.29 -4.40
C PHE A 273 10.43 -2.96 -3.42
N LEU A 274 10.07 -2.99 -2.13
CA LEU A 274 10.88 -3.63 -1.09
C LEU A 274 11.03 -5.15 -1.34
N LEU A 275 9.98 -5.79 -1.86
CA LEU A 275 10.06 -7.18 -2.32
C LEU A 275 11.13 -7.36 -3.41
N ALA A 276 11.16 -6.48 -4.41
CA ALA A 276 12.17 -6.50 -5.47
C ALA A 276 13.59 -6.29 -4.90
N MET A 277 13.72 -5.47 -3.86
CA MET A 277 14.98 -5.25 -3.13
C MET A 277 15.30 -6.38 -2.14
N ARG A 278 14.47 -7.42 -2.04
CA ARG A 278 14.58 -8.54 -1.11
C ARG A 278 14.46 -8.15 0.37
N ASP A 279 13.95 -6.98 0.67
CA ASP A 279 13.50 -6.62 2.02
C ASP A 279 12.11 -7.22 2.27
N PHE A 280 12.09 -8.50 2.59
CA PHE A 280 10.85 -9.25 2.79
C PHE A 280 10.07 -8.78 4.03
N GLU A 281 10.75 -8.32 5.08
CA GLU A 281 10.10 -7.79 6.28
C GLU A 281 9.42 -6.45 5.99
N GLY A 282 10.12 -5.54 5.34
CA GLY A 282 9.57 -4.26 4.90
C GLY A 282 8.43 -4.45 3.89
N ALA A 283 8.59 -5.34 2.91
CA ALA A 283 7.54 -5.68 1.95
C ALA A 283 6.26 -6.14 2.65
N LEU A 284 6.40 -7.08 3.60
CA LEU A 284 5.26 -7.63 4.34
C LEU A 284 4.62 -6.58 5.26
N TYR A 285 5.42 -5.73 5.91
CA TYR A 285 4.90 -4.64 6.73
C TYR A 285 4.00 -3.71 5.90
N HIS A 286 4.48 -3.25 4.75
CA HIS A 286 3.72 -2.33 3.90
C HIS A 286 2.51 -3.00 3.24
N THR A 287 2.61 -4.27 2.85
CA THR A 287 1.47 -5.06 2.37
C THR A 287 0.38 -5.17 3.43
N LYS A 288 0.72 -5.43 4.69
CA LYS A 288 -0.26 -5.45 5.80
C LYS A 288 -0.86 -4.07 6.09
N GLN A 289 -0.08 -3.00 5.97
CA GLN A 289 -0.64 -1.65 6.10
C GLN A 289 -1.65 -1.37 4.98
N TYR A 290 -1.34 -1.77 3.75
CA TYR A 290 -2.28 -1.66 2.64
C TYR A 290 -3.54 -2.46 2.90
N GLN A 291 -3.45 -3.75 3.29
CA GLN A 291 -4.62 -4.58 3.64
C GLN A 291 -5.48 -3.96 4.76
N TYR A 292 -4.84 -3.31 5.73
CA TYR A 292 -5.56 -2.66 6.82
C TYR A 292 -6.30 -1.40 6.39
N LEU A 293 -5.76 -0.66 5.43
CA LEU A 293 -6.28 0.63 4.96
C LEU A 293 -7.23 0.49 3.76
N ASP A 294 -7.09 -0.59 2.99
CA ASP A 294 -7.90 -0.87 1.82
C ASP A 294 -9.26 -1.44 2.22
N ALA A 295 -10.32 -0.69 1.92
CA ALA A 295 -11.69 -1.08 2.27
C ALA A 295 -12.27 -2.13 1.32
N ASP A 296 -11.70 -2.29 0.12
CA ASP A 296 -12.29 -3.09 -0.96
C ASP A 296 -11.84 -4.55 -0.98
N GLY A 297 -10.86 -4.92 -0.14
CA GLY A 297 -10.49 -6.32 0.12
C GLY A 297 -9.62 -7.01 -0.96
N TYR A 298 -9.28 -6.34 -2.06
CA TYR A 298 -8.38 -6.86 -3.13
C TYR A 298 -6.91 -7.00 -2.71
N SER A 299 -6.57 -6.51 -1.54
CA SER A 299 -5.22 -6.52 -0.98
C SER A 299 -4.66 -7.92 -0.69
N SER A 300 -5.51 -8.96 -0.66
CA SER A 300 -5.06 -10.34 -0.43
C SER A 300 -4.20 -10.90 -1.57
N GLU A 301 -4.37 -10.44 -2.81
CA GLU A 301 -3.52 -10.83 -3.94
C GLU A 301 -2.06 -10.38 -3.72
N SER A 302 -1.86 -9.10 -3.42
CA SER A 302 -0.52 -8.57 -3.12
C SER A 302 0.11 -9.26 -1.91
N ALA A 303 -0.68 -9.59 -0.89
CA ALA A 303 -0.20 -10.29 0.29
C ALA A 303 0.20 -11.74 -0.05
N ALA A 304 -0.61 -12.47 -0.81
CA ALA A 304 -0.29 -13.82 -1.26
C ALA A 304 1.03 -13.84 -2.05
N TRP A 305 1.21 -12.86 -2.95
CA TRP A 305 2.44 -12.71 -3.73
C TRP A 305 3.67 -12.49 -2.85
N VAL A 306 3.60 -11.54 -1.90
CA VAL A 306 4.72 -11.27 -0.98
C VAL A 306 5.05 -12.48 -0.12
N TYR A 307 4.04 -13.18 0.40
CA TYR A 307 4.26 -14.39 1.18
C TYR A 307 4.85 -15.53 0.35
N MET A 308 4.42 -15.68 -0.89
CA MET A 308 4.95 -16.69 -1.80
C MET A 308 6.43 -16.42 -2.15
N MET A 309 6.76 -15.16 -2.49
CA MET A 309 8.13 -14.74 -2.79
C MET A 309 9.06 -14.84 -1.59
N SER A 310 8.56 -14.62 -0.38
CA SER A 310 9.31 -14.80 0.87
C SER A 310 9.36 -16.25 1.38
N ALA A 311 8.92 -17.22 0.58
CA ALA A 311 8.83 -18.64 0.91
C ALA A 311 7.93 -18.97 2.12
N ASN A 312 7.04 -18.05 2.53
CA ASN A 312 6.05 -18.27 3.58
C ASN A 312 4.77 -18.90 3.02
N ARG A 313 4.90 -20.15 2.58
CA ARG A 313 3.85 -20.90 1.85
C ARG A 313 2.53 -21.01 2.62
N LYS A 314 2.58 -21.24 3.95
CA LYS A 314 1.37 -21.38 4.77
C LYS A 314 0.53 -20.11 4.73
N GLN A 315 1.17 -18.97 4.86
CA GLN A 315 0.46 -17.69 4.85
C GLN A 315 -0.01 -17.32 3.43
N ALA A 316 0.76 -17.67 2.40
CA ALA A 316 0.33 -17.49 1.01
C ALA A 316 -0.97 -18.27 0.74
N ILE A 317 -1.08 -19.52 1.20
CA ILE A 317 -2.31 -20.32 1.07
C ILE A 317 -3.49 -19.62 1.78
N ILE A 318 -3.29 -19.12 3.01
CA ILE A 318 -4.34 -18.43 3.76
C ILE A 318 -4.87 -17.21 3.01
N GLU A 319 -3.97 -16.42 2.39
CA GLU A 319 -4.39 -15.25 1.61
C GLU A 319 -5.12 -15.69 0.32
N LEU A 320 -4.66 -16.75 -0.35
CA LEU A 320 -5.31 -17.29 -1.55
C LEU A 320 -6.71 -17.87 -1.24
N GLU A 321 -6.88 -18.55 -0.10
CA GLU A 321 -8.19 -19.08 0.30
C GLU A 321 -9.25 -17.96 0.46
N LYS A 322 -8.84 -16.75 0.84
CA LYS A 322 -9.76 -15.59 0.88
C LYS A 322 -10.24 -15.17 -0.51
N LEU A 323 -9.44 -15.42 -1.54
CA LEU A 323 -9.75 -15.09 -2.93
C LEU A 323 -10.56 -16.18 -3.65
N LYS A 324 -10.63 -17.37 -3.07
CA LYS A 324 -11.32 -18.51 -3.67
C LYS A 324 -12.77 -18.24 -4.13
N PRO A 325 -13.59 -17.44 -3.42
CA PRO A 325 -14.95 -17.11 -3.89
C PRO A 325 -14.98 -16.31 -5.20
N TYR A 326 -13.86 -15.72 -5.59
CA TYR A 326 -13.69 -14.89 -6.80
C TYR A 326 -12.72 -15.55 -7.80
N SER A 327 -12.38 -16.83 -7.60
CA SER A 327 -11.32 -17.52 -8.34
C SER A 327 -11.61 -17.67 -9.83
N ASP A 328 -12.87 -17.88 -10.20
CA ASP A 328 -13.25 -18.19 -11.59
C ASP A 328 -12.90 -17.05 -12.57
N ASP A 329 -12.82 -15.82 -12.08
CA ASP A 329 -12.52 -14.62 -12.89
C ASP A 329 -11.10 -14.04 -12.61
N SER A 330 -10.35 -14.62 -11.65
CA SER A 330 -9.05 -14.08 -11.25
C SER A 330 -7.89 -14.86 -11.87
N PHE A 331 -7.35 -14.38 -12.97
CA PHE A 331 -6.14 -14.91 -13.57
C PHE A 331 -4.97 -14.95 -12.56
N TYR A 332 -4.84 -13.91 -11.73
CA TYR A 332 -3.79 -13.80 -10.73
C TYR A 332 -3.86 -14.89 -9.65
N TYR A 333 -5.06 -15.29 -9.25
CA TYR A 333 -5.28 -16.39 -8.31
C TYR A 333 -4.66 -17.69 -8.82
N HIS A 334 -4.93 -18.06 -10.08
CA HIS A 334 -4.40 -19.26 -10.71
C HIS A 334 -2.88 -19.20 -10.93
N VAL A 335 -2.36 -18.01 -11.26
CA VAL A 335 -0.91 -17.75 -11.33
C VAL A 335 -0.21 -18.04 -10.00
N CYS A 336 -0.76 -17.53 -8.90
CA CYS A 336 -0.20 -17.75 -7.57
C CYS A 336 -0.32 -19.22 -7.14
N LEU A 337 -1.44 -19.89 -7.42
CA LEU A 337 -1.61 -21.32 -7.13
C LEU A 337 -0.64 -22.19 -7.93
N GLN A 338 -0.50 -21.93 -9.23
CA GLN A 338 0.43 -22.65 -10.08
C GLN A 338 1.86 -22.59 -9.51
N ALA A 339 2.33 -21.36 -9.19
CA ALA A 339 3.66 -21.16 -8.64
C ALA A 339 3.83 -21.78 -7.24
N LEU A 340 2.80 -21.73 -6.41
CA LEU A 340 2.82 -22.30 -5.05
C LEU A 340 2.90 -23.84 -5.11
N TYR A 341 2.05 -24.49 -5.92
CA TYR A 341 2.04 -25.93 -6.09
C TYR A 341 3.37 -26.44 -6.66
N GLU A 342 3.96 -25.70 -7.62
CA GLU A 342 5.29 -26.00 -8.14
C GLU A 342 6.35 -25.97 -7.02
N GLN A 343 6.35 -24.92 -6.19
CA GLN A 343 7.30 -24.77 -5.08
C GLN A 343 7.18 -25.86 -4.00
N VAL A 344 6.02 -26.46 -3.83
CA VAL A 344 5.80 -27.54 -2.84
C VAL A 344 5.89 -28.94 -3.44
N GLY A 345 6.16 -29.05 -4.75
CA GLY A 345 6.29 -30.34 -5.45
C GLY A 345 4.97 -31.03 -5.78
N GLU A 346 3.84 -30.32 -5.72
CA GLU A 346 2.50 -30.79 -6.08
C GLU A 346 2.28 -30.68 -7.60
N GLU A 347 3.09 -31.41 -8.38
CA GLU A 347 3.17 -31.25 -9.84
C GLU A 347 1.81 -31.37 -10.55
N HIS A 348 0.96 -32.32 -10.17
CA HIS A 348 -0.36 -32.48 -10.80
C HIS A 348 -1.27 -31.25 -10.57
N LYS A 349 -1.23 -30.68 -9.37
CA LYS A 349 -2.01 -29.47 -9.07
C LYS A 349 -1.45 -28.27 -9.82
N SER A 350 -0.12 -28.12 -9.82
CA SER A 350 0.55 -27.07 -10.60
C SER A 350 0.22 -27.16 -12.08
N PHE A 351 0.21 -28.38 -12.64
CA PHE A 351 -0.17 -28.61 -14.03
C PHE A 351 -1.64 -28.28 -14.30
N SER A 352 -2.56 -28.63 -13.39
CA SER A 352 -3.96 -28.28 -13.54
C SER A 352 -4.17 -26.75 -13.61
N GLU A 353 -3.46 -26.00 -12.78
CA GLU A 353 -3.50 -24.53 -12.84
C GLU A 353 -2.86 -24.00 -14.14
N LEU A 354 -1.78 -24.59 -14.59
CA LEU A 354 -1.16 -24.24 -15.88
C LEU A 354 -2.14 -24.44 -17.05
N ILE A 355 -2.87 -25.56 -17.09
CA ILE A 355 -3.89 -25.81 -18.12
C ILE A 355 -5.02 -24.76 -18.04
N TRP A 356 -5.46 -24.38 -16.84
CA TRP A 356 -6.44 -23.31 -16.68
C TRP A 356 -5.91 -22.00 -17.29
N LEU A 357 -4.68 -21.61 -16.95
CA LEU A 357 -4.01 -20.41 -17.46
C LEU A 357 -3.87 -20.42 -18.99
N MET A 358 -3.50 -21.57 -19.58
CA MET A 358 -3.39 -21.74 -21.02
C MET A 358 -4.75 -21.53 -21.71
N ARG A 359 -5.83 -22.11 -21.17
CA ARG A 359 -7.18 -21.89 -21.68
C ARG A 359 -7.62 -20.43 -21.58
N ALA A 360 -7.29 -19.76 -20.47
CA ALA A 360 -7.61 -18.35 -20.26
C ALA A 360 -6.93 -17.39 -21.26
N VAL A 361 -5.89 -17.86 -21.96
CA VAL A 361 -5.17 -17.09 -23.00
C VAL A 361 -5.27 -17.75 -24.39
N ASP A 362 -6.34 -18.47 -24.63
CA ASP A 362 -6.76 -19.00 -25.93
C ASP A 362 -5.80 -20.03 -26.57
N TYR A 363 -5.12 -20.88 -25.74
CA TYR A 363 -4.53 -22.09 -26.28
C TYR A 363 -5.65 -23.03 -26.72
N ASP A 364 -5.51 -23.64 -27.89
CA ASP A 364 -6.51 -24.55 -28.42
C ASP A 364 -6.42 -25.95 -27.78
N GLN A 365 -7.41 -26.80 -28.06
CA GLN A 365 -7.48 -28.12 -27.45
C GLN A 365 -6.32 -29.04 -27.89
N ASN A 366 -5.78 -28.87 -29.10
CA ASN A 366 -4.64 -29.66 -29.58
C ASN A 366 -3.38 -29.30 -28.78
N ASP A 367 -3.14 -27.99 -28.51
CA ASP A 367 -2.07 -27.53 -27.64
C ASP A 367 -2.19 -28.14 -26.23
N ILE A 368 -3.42 -28.19 -25.70
CA ILE A 368 -3.71 -28.77 -24.38
C ILE A 368 -3.46 -30.29 -24.36
N ASP A 369 -3.85 -31.00 -25.41
CA ASP A 369 -3.64 -32.44 -25.52
C ASP A 369 -2.14 -32.74 -25.65
N GLU A 370 -1.41 -32.01 -26.50
CA GLU A 370 0.05 -32.18 -26.66
C GLU A 370 0.82 -31.94 -25.36
N ILE A 371 0.59 -30.82 -24.66
CA ILE A 371 1.28 -30.57 -23.40
C ILE A 371 0.91 -31.56 -22.32
N THR A 372 -0.30 -32.12 -22.36
CA THR A 372 -0.75 -33.17 -21.44
C THR A 372 0.03 -34.44 -21.67
N ASP A 373 0.27 -34.81 -22.92
CA ASP A 373 1.10 -35.98 -23.27
C ASP A 373 2.55 -35.81 -22.78
N PHE A 374 3.13 -34.64 -22.96
CA PHE A 374 4.47 -34.32 -22.44
C PHE A 374 4.52 -34.36 -20.90
N PHE A 375 3.46 -33.86 -20.23
CA PHE A 375 3.36 -33.96 -18.77
C PHE A 375 3.24 -35.40 -18.30
N GLN A 376 2.45 -36.24 -18.95
CA GLN A 376 2.31 -37.65 -18.59
C GLN A 376 3.64 -38.40 -18.70
N GLN A 377 4.49 -38.02 -19.64
CA GLN A 377 5.80 -38.67 -19.85
C GLN A 377 6.86 -38.25 -18.84
N ASN A 378 6.86 -36.96 -18.42
CA ASN A 378 7.98 -36.42 -17.64
C ASN A 378 7.58 -35.33 -16.62
N GLY A 379 6.33 -35.34 -16.17
CA GLY A 379 5.83 -34.36 -15.19
C GLY A 379 5.93 -32.90 -15.68
N LEU A 380 6.10 -31.97 -14.76
CA LEU A 380 6.25 -30.53 -15.10
C LEU A 380 7.46 -30.26 -16.00
N LYS A 381 8.53 -31.06 -15.92
CA LYS A 381 9.67 -30.93 -16.85
C LYS A 381 9.25 -31.18 -18.29
N GLY A 382 8.39 -32.18 -18.53
CA GLY A 382 7.83 -32.45 -19.85
C GLY A 382 6.99 -31.27 -20.35
N ALA A 383 6.05 -30.79 -19.53
CA ALA A 383 5.20 -29.66 -19.87
C ALA A 383 6.01 -28.38 -20.20
N TYR A 384 7.01 -28.06 -19.40
CA TYR A 384 7.85 -26.87 -19.64
C TYR A 384 8.77 -27.04 -20.85
N SER A 385 9.24 -28.28 -21.14
CA SER A 385 9.96 -28.55 -22.37
C SER A 385 9.09 -28.32 -23.61
N TRP A 386 7.82 -28.71 -23.57
CA TRP A 386 6.87 -28.46 -24.64
C TRP A 386 6.64 -26.92 -24.84
N LEU A 387 6.44 -26.18 -23.76
CA LEU A 387 6.29 -24.71 -23.82
C LEU A 387 7.49 -24.00 -24.45
N LEU A 388 8.70 -24.48 -24.17
CA LEU A 388 9.92 -23.96 -24.79
C LEU A 388 10.03 -24.28 -26.29
N LEU A 389 9.48 -25.42 -26.76
CA LEU A 389 9.51 -25.81 -28.16
C LEU A 389 8.47 -25.06 -29.00
N VAL A 390 7.29 -24.79 -28.42
CA VAL A 390 6.17 -24.29 -29.22
C VAL A 390 6.28 -22.80 -29.48
N ASP A 391 6.94 -22.01 -28.62
CA ASP A 391 7.21 -20.56 -28.75
C ASP A 391 6.12 -19.74 -29.51
N LYS A 392 4.87 -20.23 -29.54
CA LYS A 392 3.84 -19.74 -30.44
C LYS A 392 2.87 -18.73 -29.83
N LYS A 393 2.65 -18.80 -28.50
CA LYS A 393 1.71 -17.93 -27.81
C LYS A 393 2.26 -17.61 -26.43
N PRO A 394 3.09 -16.57 -26.29
CA PRO A 394 3.49 -16.14 -24.97
C PRO A 394 2.23 -15.78 -24.19
N LEU A 395 2.14 -16.27 -22.96
CA LEU A 395 1.17 -15.79 -21.97
C LEU A 395 1.51 -14.31 -21.69
N ASN A 396 0.96 -13.38 -22.48
CA ASN A 396 1.27 -11.95 -22.40
C ASN A 396 0.57 -11.29 -21.20
N ILE A 397 0.65 -11.91 -20.03
CA ILE A 397 0.06 -11.36 -18.81
C ILE A 397 1.11 -11.33 -17.71
N GLY A 398 1.66 -10.16 -17.48
CA GLY A 398 2.57 -9.88 -16.37
C GLY A 398 3.78 -10.81 -16.32
N GLN A 399 3.92 -11.57 -15.24
CA GLN A 399 5.05 -12.48 -15.05
C GLN A 399 5.08 -13.72 -15.98
N TYR A 400 4.01 -13.97 -16.72
CA TYR A 400 3.92 -15.06 -17.71
C TYR A 400 4.21 -14.58 -19.13
N GLU A 401 4.55 -13.31 -19.28
CA GLU A 401 4.98 -12.76 -20.55
C GLU A 401 6.33 -13.34 -20.99
N ALA A 402 6.41 -13.80 -22.24
CA ALA A 402 7.69 -14.19 -22.82
C ALA A 402 8.53 -12.93 -23.14
N PRO A 403 9.86 -12.97 -23.00
CA PRO A 403 10.70 -14.14 -22.72
C PRO A 403 10.89 -14.48 -21.23
N LEU A 404 10.35 -13.72 -20.28
CA LEU A 404 10.58 -14.00 -18.85
C LEU A 404 9.94 -15.33 -18.40
N SER A 405 8.76 -15.67 -18.90
CA SER A 405 8.14 -16.97 -18.66
C SER A 405 9.02 -18.12 -19.15
N LEU A 406 9.59 -17.95 -20.35
CA LEU A 406 10.52 -18.94 -20.93
C LEU A 406 11.80 -19.09 -20.09
N ALA A 407 12.28 -18.01 -19.47
CA ALA A 407 13.40 -18.08 -18.53
C ALA A 407 13.09 -18.98 -17.33
N ARG A 408 11.87 -18.89 -16.77
CA ARG A 408 11.43 -19.74 -15.65
C ARG A 408 11.32 -21.21 -16.06
N TYR A 409 10.76 -21.49 -17.24
CA TYR A 409 10.64 -22.86 -17.75
C TYR A 409 12.01 -23.46 -18.03
N ALA A 410 12.92 -22.71 -18.67
CA ALA A 410 14.29 -23.16 -18.94
C ALA A 410 15.05 -23.45 -17.64
N ASP A 411 14.94 -22.61 -16.62
CA ASP A 411 15.59 -22.84 -15.32
C ASP A 411 15.04 -24.10 -14.64
N TYR A 412 13.73 -24.30 -14.65
CA TYR A 412 13.08 -25.46 -14.03
C TYR A 412 13.55 -26.78 -14.63
N ILE A 413 13.75 -26.85 -15.96
CA ILE A 413 14.25 -28.07 -16.63
C ILE A 413 15.77 -28.24 -16.54
N GLY A 414 16.50 -27.24 -16.01
CA GLY A 414 17.95 -27.27 -15.81
C GLY A 414 18.76 -26.60 -16.92
N GLU A 415 18.12 -26.00 -17.91
CA GLU A 415 18.75 -25.27 -19.02
C GLU A 415 19.16 -23.86 -18.61
N HIS A 416 20.04 -23.73 -17.60
CA HIS A 416 20.42 -22.47 -16.95
C HIS A 416 20.99 -21.43 -17.90
N THR A 417 21.78 -21.85 -18.90
CA THR A 417 22.33 -20.90 -19.91
C THR A 417 21.23 -20.31 -20.75
N LEU A 418 20.26 -21.12 -21.15
CA LEU A 418 19.08 -20.68 -21.90
C LEU A 418 18.22 -19.76 -21.05
N ALA A 419 18.01 -20.09 -19.76
CA ALA A 419 17.27 -19.24 -18.83
C ALA A 419 17.89 -17.83 -18.74
N VAL A 420 19.20 -17.71 -18.55
CA VAL A 420 19.88 -16.39 -18.52
C VAL A 420 19.77 -15.66 -19.84
N SER A 421 19.79 -16.36 -20.99
CA SER A 421 19.59 -15.71 -22.28
C SER A 421 18.20 -15.10 -22.41
N TYR A 422 17.16 -15.77 -21.95
CA TYR A 422 15.80 -15.23 -21.90
C TYR A 422 15.65 -14.07 -20.91
N LEU A 423 16.34 -14.13 -19.76
CA LEU A 423 16.37 -12.99 -18.82
C LEU A 423 16.98 -11.74 -19.48
N ASN A 424 18.06 -11.88 -20.24
CA ASN A 424 18.64 -10.77 -21.00
C ASN A 424 17.70 -10.24 -22.10
N ALA A 425 16.93 -11.11 -22.72
CA ALA A 425 15.90 -10.70 -23.68
C ALA A 425 14.76 -9.94 -22.98
N ALA A 426 14.28 -10.42 -21.81
CA ALA A 426 13.28 -9.76 -20.99
C ALA A 426 13.74 -8.35 -20.55
N LYS A 427 15.00 -8.23 -20.11
CA LYS A 427 15.63 -6.94 -19.80
C LYS A 427 15.61 -6.00 -21.00
N LYS A 428 16.00 -6.48 -22.20
CA LYS A 428 16.01 -5.68 -23.43
C LYS A 428 14.63 -5.16 -23.80
N GLN A 429 13.59 -5.95 -23.54
CA GLN A 429 12.20 -5.59 -23.74
C GLN A 429 11.62 -4.74 -22.58
N LYS A 430 12.40 -4.48 -21.53
CA LYS A 430 11.98 -3.77 -20.31
C LYS A 430 10.75 -4.39 -19.65
N GLN A 431 10.64 -5.73 -19.68
CA GLN A 431 9.53 -6.42 -19.01
C GLN A 431 9.55 -6.11 -17.52
N LEU A 432 8.45 -5.58 -16.99
CA LEU A 432 8.35 -5.11 -15.60
C LEU A 432 8.66 -6.21 -14.60
N ALA A 433 8.19 -7.42 -14.86
CA ALA A 433 8.40 -8.55 -13.95
C ALA A 433 9.88 -8.95 -13.77
N THR A 434 10.78 -8.45 -14.64
CA THR A 434 12.23 -8.60 -14.50
C THR A 434 12.77 -8.02 -13.19
N LEU A 435 12.10 -7.00 -12.63
CA LEU A 435 12.49 -6.35 -11.38
C LEU A 435 12.38 -7.26 -10.15
N TRP A 436 11.58 -8.32 -10.19
CA TRP A 436 11.40 -9.24 -9.08
C TRP A 436 12.19 -10.56 -9.22
N VAL A 437 13.00 -10.72 -10.28
CA VAL A 437 13.75 -11.95 -10.55
C VAL A 437 14.69 -12.33 -9.41
N ALA A 438 15.32 -11.36 -8.75
CA ALA A 438 16.17 -11.61 -7.59
C ALA A 438 15.41 -12.17 -6.37
N ALA A 439 14.14 -11.81 -6.23
CA ALA A 439 13.28 -12.25 -5.13
C ALA A 439 12.50 -13.54 -5.48
N ASP A 440 12.32 -13.85 -6.77
CA ASP A 440 11.55 -15.00 -7.24
C ASP A 440 12.26 -16.32 -6.88
N PRO A 441 11.67 -17.15 -5.98
CA PRO A 441 12.27 -18.42 -5.56
C PRO A 441 12.45 -19.43 -6.70
N LYS A 442 11.76 -19.26 -7.83
CA LYS A 442 11.93 -20.10 -9.02
C LYS A 442 13.35 -20.00 -9.59
N PHE A 443 14.01 -18.84 -9.48
CA PHE A 443 15.40 -18.63 -9.93
C PHE A 443 16.46 -18.97 -8.86
N LYS A 444 16.06 -19.56 -7.74
CA LYS A 444 17.02 -20.01 -6.72
C LYS A 444 18.12 -20.92 -7.23
N PRO A 445 17.88 -21.84 -8.18
CA PRO A 445 18.95 -22.66 -8.78
C PRO A 445 20.05 -21.82 -9.43
N LEU A 446 19.73 -20.63 -9.95
CA LEU A 446 20.70 -19.73 -10.60
C LEU A 446 21.53 -18.87 -9.62
N TYR A 447 21.27 -18.89 -8.32
CA TYR A 447 21.94 -17.98 -7.37
C TYR A 447 23.47 -18.14 -7.32
N GLN A 448 24.01 -19.29 -7.71
CA GLN A 448 25.45 -19.50 -7.81
C GLN A 448 25.99 -19.30 -9.25
N ASN A 449 25.14 -19.08 -10.23
CA ASN A 449 25.53 -18.88 -11.62
C ASN A 449 26.09 -17.47 -11.81
N SER A 450 27.30 -17.35 -12.36
CA SER A 450 27.98 -16.06 -12.58
C SER A 450 27.24 -15.17 -13.57
N ALA A 451 26.74 -15.72 -14.68
CA ALA A 451 26.01 -14.98 -15.68
C ALA A 451 24.68 -14.44 -15.15
N PHE A 452 24.03 -15.15 -14.22
CA PHE A 452 22.85 -14.67 -13.53
C PHE A 452 23.19 -13.50 -12.59
N LYS A 453 24.29 -13.57 -11.86
CA LYS A 453 24.76 -12.46 -11.01
C LYS A 453 25.12 -11.22 -11.84
N GLU A 454 25.77 -11.41 -12.99
CA GLU A 454 26.04 -10.32 -13.94
C GLU A 454 24.75 -9.71 -14.50
N PHE A 455 23.76 -10.56 -14.84
CA PHE A 455 22.44 -10.09 -15.24
C PHE A 455 21.81 -9.23 -14.15
N LEU A 456 21.76 -9.68 -12.90
CA LEU A 456 21.20 -8.91 -11.78
C LEU A 456 21.94 -7.57 -11.58
N ALA A 457 23.27 -7.59 -11.57
CA ALA A 457 24.07 -6.36 -11.47
C ALA A 457 23.77 -5.38 -12.61
N SER A 458 23.49 -5.90 -13.81
CA SER A 458 23.17 -5.10 -15.01
C SER A 458 21.81 -4.36 -14.93
N ILE A 459 20.97 -4.72 -13.96
CA ILE A 459 19.68 -4.09 -13.64
C ILE A 459 19.67 -3.49 -12.22
N ASN A 460 20.85 -3.27 -11.64
CA ASN A 460 21.07 -2.73 -10.29
C ASN A 460 20.44 -3.57 -9.16
N LEU A 461 20.24 -4.88 -9.37
CA LEU A 461 19.78 -5.82 -8.36
C LEU A 461 20.93 -6.69 -7.83
N SER A 462 20.75 -7.26 -6.65
CA SER A 462 21.67 -8.22 -6.01
C SER A 462 20.88 -9.32 -5.28
N LEU A 463 21.58 -10.42 -4.95
CA LEU A 463 21.02 -11.53 -4.17
C LEU A 463 21.09 -11.28 -2.66
#